data_953f8f5c771dcbfbe2b6cb585fd89f42
#
_entry.id   953f8f5c771dcbfbe2b6cb585fd89f42
#
_cell.length_a   1.000
_cell.length_b   1.000
_cell.length_c   1.000
_cell.angle_alpha   90.00
_cell.angle_beta   90.00
_cell.angle_gamma   90.00
#
_symmetry.space_group_name_H-M   'P 1'
#
loop_
_entity.id
_entity.type
_entity.pdbx_description
1 polymer ?
#
loop_
_entity_poly.entity_id
_entity_poly.type
_entity_poly.pdbx_seq_one_letter_code
_entity_poly.pdbx_strand_id
1 'polypeptide(L)'
;MKFFATTTKGLEDVLAAELIALGTRDVVPGNGGVNFSGTFKDGYKACLWLRTANRVLQPIASFPCPSEEALYEGVYALNWDELMTSQMTLAVGAKLRDSEITHSHYAALKTKDAIVDKIRDRTGQRPNVDAKDPDLQINMHLARNQCTISLDLAGTGLHKRGYRRDPTIAPLKETLAAGLVALTGWDQASPFVDPMCGSGSLPLEAAQLASNHAAGLLSPDFGFQRWPDFNAGLWKNLLEEAETTKRELPANLIFGSDRDKRSVDLARRNADSAGIGAKIRWSYNDFTKLEAPASQGTLICNPPYGERLGNEEELTAFYRKIGDTFKQNWKGWTAWVFTGNLALAKQVGLKASRRIVLYNGPIECRLLKYDLY
;
A
#
# COMPACT_ATOMS: atom_id res chain seq x y z
N MET A 1 -22.44 6.25 5.28
CA MET A 1 -21.70 5.09 5.84
C MET A 1 -20.37 5.58 6.38
N LYS A 2 -19.79 4.86 7.34
CA LYS A 2 -18.42 5.11 7.84
C LYS A 2 -17.47 4.08 7.25
N PHE A 3 -16.25 4.51 6.96
CA PHE A 3 -15.16 3.66 6.45
C PHE A 3 -13.87 3.95 7.19
N PHE A 4 -12.95 2.99 7.13
CA PHE A 4 -11.59 3.11 7.64
C PHE A 4 -10.61 2.57 6.60
N ALA A 5 -9.81 3.45 6.00
CA ALA A 5 -8.73 3.05 5.10
C ALA A 5 -7.45 2.84 5.91
N THR A 6 -6.91 1.63 5.90
CA THR A 6 -5.66 1.32 6.61
C THR A 6 -4.46 1.70 5.77
N THR A 7 -3.38 2.19 6.42
CA THR A 7 -2.13 2.49 5.72
C THR A 7 -0.90 2.10 6.55
N THR A 8 0.28 2.28 6.01
CA THR A 8 1.54 2.16 6.74
C THR A 8 1.70 3.37 7.65
N LYS A 9 2.11 3.15 8.90
CA LYS A 9 2.36 4.21 9.88
C LYS A 9 3.33 5.24 9.32
N GLY A 10 2.94 6.52 9.42
CA GLY A 10 3.63 7.67 8.86
C GLY A 10 3.13 8.11 7.48
N LEU A 11 2.15 7.39 6.89
CA LEU A 11 1.47 7.76 5.65
C LEU A 11 0.02 8.22 5.87
N GLU A 12 -0.42 8.38 7.11
CA GLU A 12 -1.81 8.72 7.42
C GLU A 12 -2.22 10.06 6.80
N ASP A 13 -1.37 11.07 6.84
CA ASP A 13 -1.64 12.39 6.24
C ASP A 13 -1.67 12.33 4.70
N VAL A 14 -0.80 11.49 4.09
CA VAL A 14 -0.81 11.27 2.64
C VAL A 14 -2.12 10.61 2.21
N LEU A 15 -2.54 9.57 2.93
CA LEU A 15 -3.81 8.89 2.67
C LEU A 15 -5.02 9.81 2.89
N ALA A 16 -4.97 10.68 3.91
CA ALA A 16 -6.03 11.67 4.15
C ALA A 16 -6.14 12.65 2.97
N ALA A 17 -5.01 13.12 2.44
CA ALA A 17 -5.00 13.99 1.25
C ALA A 17 -5.58 13.27 0.02
N GLU A 18 -5.27 11.99 -0.19
CA GLU A 18 -5.90 11.18 -1.26
C GLU A 18 -7.42 11.11 -1.10
N LEU A 19 -7.93 10.83 0.11
CA LEU A 19 -9.36 10.76 0.40
C LEU A 19 -10.08 12.09 0.19
N ILE A 20 -9.47 13.20 0.62
CA ILE A 20 -9.99 14.56 0.38
C ILE A 20 -10.06 14.83 -1.13
N ALA A 21 -9.01 14.50 -1.87
CA ALA A 21 -8.98 14.66 -3.33
C ALA A 21 -10.04 13.81 -4.06
N LEU A 22 -10.42 12.66 -3.50
CA LEU A 22 -11.54 11.85 -4.00
C LEU A 22 -12.93 12.43 -3.67
N GLY A 23 -13.02 13.50 -2.87
CA GLY A 23 -14.27 14.15 -2.48
C GLY A 23 -15.02 13.42 -1.35
N THR A 24 -14.35 12.57 -0.57
CA THR A 24 -14.97 11.92 0.60
C THR A 24 -15.16 12.91 1.75
N ARG A 25 -16.03 12.57 2.71
CA ARG A 25 -16.37 13.45 3.83
C ARG A 25 -15.79 12.94 5.14
N ASP A 26 -15.75 13.82 6.15
CA ASP A 26 -15.35 13.50 7.54
C ASP A 26 -13.99 12.77 7.59
N VAL A 27 -13.03 13.23 6.79
CA VAL A 27 -11.69 12.63 6.69
C VAL A 27 -10.89 12.96 7.95
N VAL A 28 -10.63 11.95 8.78
CA VAL A 28 -9.89 12.10 10.04
C VAL A 28 -8.76 11.08 10.13
N PRO A 29 -7.48 11.53 10.05
CA PRO A 29 -6.34 10.66 10.29
C PRO A 29 -6.38 10.04 11.69
N GLY A 30 -5.96 8.77 11.78
CA GLY A 30 -5.86 8.02 13.02
C GLY A 30 -4.59 7.16 13.03
N ASN A 31 -4.43 6.29 14.01
CA ASN A 31 -3.26 5.43 14.10
C ASN A 31 -3.35 4.27 13.07
N GLY A 32 -2.48 4.29 12.06
CA GLY A 32 -2.38 3.27 11.03
C GLY A 32 -3.50 3.29 9.99
N GLY A 33 -4.20 4.43 9.85
CA GLY A 33 -5.23 4.62 8.83
C GLY A 33 -6.00 5.91 8.98
N VAL A 34 -7.04 6.07 8.16
CA VAL A 34 -7.86 7.28 8.09
C VAL A 34 -9.33 6.89 8.10
N ASN A 35 -10.11 7.52 8.99
CA ASN A 35 -11.56 7.42 8.98
C ASN A 35 -12.11 8.38 7.93
N PHE A 36 -13.17 7.95 7.24
CA PHE A 36 -13.92 8.81 6.31
C PHE A 36 -15.37 8.37 6.22
N SER A 37 -16.22 9.24 5.69
CA SER A 37 -17.64 8.99 5.47
C SER A 37 -18.00 9.13 3.99
N GLY A 38 -18.97 8.34 3.54
CA GLY A 38 -19.43 8.36 2.16
C GLY A 38 -20.53 7.35 1.90
N THR A 39 -20.79 7.11 0.63
CA THR A 39 -21.71 6.08 0.10
C THR A 39 -20.92 4.83 -0.32
N PHE A 40 -21.59 3.78 -0.80
CA PHE A 40 -20.91 2.65 -1.44
C PHE A 40 -20.06 3.08 -2.64
N LYS A 41 -20.52 4.09 -3.42
CA LYS A 41 -19.74 4.68 -4.51
C LYS A 41 -18.37 5.16 -4.02
N ASP A 42 -18.34 5.83 -2.87
CA ASP A 42 -17.10 6.37 -2.30
C ASP A 42 -16.20 5.24 -1.81
N GLY A 43 -16.76 4.17 -1.24
CA GLY A 43 -16.02 2.95 -0.87
C GLY A 43 -15.39 2.25 -2.09
N TYR A 44 -16.14 2.08 -3.18
CA TYR A 44 -15.65 1.51 -4.45
C TYR A 44 -14.57 2.39 -5.06
N LYS A 45 -14.81 3.71 -5.10
CA LYS A 45 -13.84 4.69 -5.59
C LYS A 45 -12.56 4.68 -4.77
N ALA A 46 -12.66 4.52 -3.45
CA ALA A 46 -11.50 4.38 -2.56
C ALA A 46 -10.68 3.12 -2.89
N CYS A 47 -11.30 1.96 -3.11
CA CYS A 47 -10.59 0.75 -3.54
C CYS A 47 -9.89 0.92 -4.88
N LEU A 48 -10.50 1.64 -5.82
CA LEU A 48 -9.97 1.86 -7.17
C LEU A 48 -8.80 2.85 -7.19
N TRP A 49 -8.89 3.95 -6.44
CA TRP A 49 -8.00 5.09 -6.60
C TRP A 49 -6.93 5.26 -5.52
N LEU A 50 -7.17 4.79 -4.28
CA LEU A 50 -6.21 5.00 -3.20
C LEU A 50 -4.89 4.27 -3.46
N ARG A 51 -3.82 5.02 -3.48
CA ARG A 51 -2.46 4.52 -3.74
C ARG A 51 -1.77 4.05 -2.49
N THR A 52 -2.03 4.73 -1.36
CA THR A 52 -1.34 4.49 -0.08
C THR A 52 -2.14 3.64 0.90
N ALA A 53 -3.40 3.34 0.60
CA ALA A 53 -4.22 2.45 1.41
C ALA A 53 -3.81 0.98 1.23
N ASN A 54 -3.75 0.24 2.35
CA ASN A 54 -3.56 -1.21 2.33
C ASN A 54 -4.89 -1.97 2.23
N ARG A 55 -5.95 -1.44 2.85
CA ARG A 55 -7.32 -1.97 2.84
C ARG A 55 -8.31 -0.83 3.00
N VAL A 56 -9.54 -1.04 2.51
CA VAL A 56 -10.70 -0.19 2.80
C VAL A 56 -11.70 -1.03 3.57
N LEU A 57 -11.96 -0.65 4.82
CA LEU A 57 -12.81 -1.37 5.75
C LEU A 57 -14.10 -0.60 5.99
N GLN A 58 -15.23 -1.31 6.04
CA GLN A 58 -16.52 -0.78 6.48
C GLN A 58 -16.84 -1.34 7.87
N PRO A 59 -16.71 -0.56 8.94
CA PRO A 59 -17.15 -0.97 10.27
C PRO A 59 -18.66 -1.20 10.27
N ILE A 60 -19.10 -2.39 10.73
CA ILE A 60 -20.50 -2.78 10.84
C ILE A 60 -20.98 -2.84 12.28
N ALA A 61 -20.06 -3.08 13.23
CA ALA A 61 -20.37 -3.09 14.65
C ALA A 61 -19.15 -2.71 15.50
N SER A 62 -19.42 -2.14 16.68
CA SER A 62 -18.42 -1.94 17.72
C SER A 62 -19.06 -2.17 19.09
N PHE A 63 -18.45 -3.02 19.90
CA PHE A 63 -19.00 -3.42 21.21
C PHE A 63 -17.88 -3.71 22.22
N PRO A 64 -18.16 -3.59 23.55
CA PRO A 64 -17.24 -4.01 24.60
C PRO A 64 -16.98 -5.52 24.53
N CYS A 65 -15.71 -5.90 24.63
CA CYS A 65 -15.28 -7.29 24.48
C CYS A 65 -14.18 -7.62 25.52
N PRO A 66 -14.56 -7.76 26.80
CA PRO A 66 -13.62 -8.07 27.88
C PRO A 66 -13.28 -9.57 27.95
N SER A 67 -14.02 -10.44 27.26
CA SER A 67 -13.82 -11.90 27.30
C SER A 67 -14.10 -12.55 25.93
N GLU A 68 -13.77 -13.82 25.83
CA GLU A 68 -14.04 -14.64 24.64
C GLU A 68 -15.53 -14.90 24.43
N GLU A 69 -16.31 -15.01 25.54
CA GLU A 69 -17.74 -15.14 25.50
C GLU A 69 -18.37 -13.86 24.95
N ALA A 70 -17.96 -12.69 25.47
CA ALA A 70 -18.41 -11.39 24.97
C ALA A 70 -18.10 -11.19 23.47
N LEU A 71 -16.94 -11.70 23.00
CA LEU A 71 -16.62 -11.71 21.59
C LEU A 71 -17.63 -12.53 20.78
N TYR A 72 -17.88 -13.77 21.21
CA TYR A 72 -18.81 -14.67 20.51
C TYR A 72 -20.23 -14.08 20.48
N GLU A 73 -20.75 -13.66 21.61
CA GLU A 73 -22.10 -13.10 21.75
C GLU A 73 -22.27 -11.82 20.92
N GLY A 74 -21.30 -10.91 21.01
CA GLY A 74 -21.34 -9.67 20.26
C GLY A 74 -21.31 -9.87 18.74
N VAL A 75 -20.55 -10.85 18.25
CA VAL A 75 -20.51 -11.21 16.82
C VAL A 75 -21.76 -11.97 16.40
N TYR A 76 -22.25 -12.92 17.22
CA TYR A 76 -23.46 -13.70 16.95
C TYR A 76 -24.72 -12.82 16.90
N ALA A 77 -24.77 -11.71 17.64
CA ALA A 77 -25.89 -10.78 17.65
C ALA A 77 -26.09 -10.02 16.33
N LEU A 78 -25.10 -9.99 15.44
CA LEU A 78 -25.18 -9.27 14.16
C LEU A 78 -26.08 -10.01 13.15
N ASN A 79 -26.65 -9.27 12.20
CA ASN A 79 -27.51 -9.79 11.13
C ASN A 79 -26.67 -10.26 9.95
N TRP A 80 -25.96 -11.38 10.10
CA TRP A 80 -25.08 -11.92 9.07
C TRP A 80 -25.82 -12.37 7.80
N ASP A 81 -27.08 -12.77 7.93
CA ASP A 81 -27.98 -13.15 6.84
C ASP A 81 -28.30 -12.00 5.86
N GLU A 82 -28.12 -10.75 6.27
CA GLU A 82 -28.21 -9.57 5.38
C GLU A 82 -26.93 -9.33 4.58
N LEU A 83 -25.79 -9.83 5.05
CA LEU A 83 -24.46 -9.57 4.52
C LEU A 83 -23.94 -10.70 3.65
N MET A 84 -24.34 -11.94 3.91
CA MET A 84 -23.92 -13.11 3.16
C MET A 84 -24.95 -14.24 3.19
N THR A 85 -24.91 -15.09 2.19
CA THR A 85 -25.71 -16.32 2.12
C THR A 85 -24.93 -17.53 2.63
N SER A 86 -25.61 -18.63 2.94
CA SER A 86 -24.97 -19.90 3.33
C SER A 86 -24.11 -20.55 2.23
N GLN A 87 -24.24 -20.10 0.98
CA GLN A 87 -23.46 -20.59 -0.17
C GLN A 87 -22.13 -19.84 -0.33
N MET A 88 -22.01 -18.65 0.26
CA MET A 88 -20.79 -17.84 0.22
C MET A 88 -19.74 -18.38 1.18
N THR A 89 -18.48 -18.11 0.86
CA THR A 89 -17.33 -18.42 1.69
C THR A 89 -16.90 -17.19 2.51
N LEU A 90 -16.33 -17.41 3.68
CA LEU A 90 -15.81 -16.33 4.52
C LEU A 90 -14.41 -16.61 5.04
N ALA A 91 -13.70 -15.53 5.38
CA ALA A 91 -12.49 -15.57 6.18
C ALA A 91 -12.47 -14.42 7.20
N VAL A 92 -11.85 -14.65 8.34
CA VAL A 92 -11.71 -13.66 9.40
C VAL A 92 -10.23 -13.40 9.68
N GLY A 93 -9.82 -12.13 9.54
CA GLY A 93 -8.54 -11.66 10.04
C GLY A 93 -8.72 -10.92 11.36
N ALA A 94 -7.85 -11.17 12.35
CA ALA A 94 -7.91 -10.49 13.63
C ALA A 94 -6.63 -9.73 13.94
N LYS A 95 -6.80 -8.52 14.53
CA LYS A 95 -5.74 -7.72 15.12
C LYS A 95 -6.11 -7.36 16.55
N LEU A 96 -5.21 -7.65 17.48
CA LEU A 96 -5.40 -7.41 18.91
C LEU A 96 -4.37 -6.41 19.41
N ARG A 97 -4.78 -5.54 20.33
CA ARG A 97 -3.91 -4.58 20.99
C ARG A 97 -4.43 -4.24 22.40
N ASP A 98 -3.56 -4.30 23.39
CA ASP A 98 -3.84 -3.83 24.76
C ASP A 98 -5.21 -4.33 25.28
N SER A 99 -5.46 -5.65 25.21
CA SER A 99 -6.74 -6.29 25.54
C SER A 99 -6.55 -7.61 26.26
N GLU A 100 -7.58 -8.08 26.98
CA GLU A 100 -7.56 -9.34 27.72
C GLU A 100 -7.39 -10.55 26.79
N ILE A 101 -8.02 -10.55 25.63
CA ILE A 101 -7.80 -11.56 24.60
C ILE A 101 -6.49 -11.24 23.89
N THR A 102 -5.48 -12.13 24.00
CA THR A 102 -4.13 -11.91 23.45
C THR A 102 -3.81 -12.76 22.23
N HIS A 103 -4.63 -13.78 21.94
CA HIS A 103 -4.35 -14.75 20.87
C HIS A 103 -5.15 -14.43 19.61
N SER A 104 -4.53 -13.76 18.62
CA SER A 104 -5.23 -13.28 17.42
C SER A 104 -5.82 -14.40 16.57
N HIS A 105 -5.11 -15.53 16.43
CA HIS A 105 -5.63 -16.66 15.65
C HIS A 105 -6.87 -17.27 16.31
N TYR A 106 -6.86 -17.44 17.62
CA TYR A 106 -8.02 -17.93 18.37
C TYR A 106 -9.20 -16.96 18.26
N ALA A 107 -8.96 -15.67 18.43
CA ALA A 107 -10.01 -14.65 18.28
C ALA A 107 -10.64 -14.65 16.89
N ALA A 108 -9.84 -14.86 15.83
CA ALA A 108 -10.35 -15.02 14.48
C ALA A 108 -11.23 -16.25 14.33
N LEU A 109 -10.83 -17.40 14.90
CA LEU A 109 -11.61 -18.62 14.89
C LEU A 109 -12.92 -18.45 15.66
N LYS A 110 -12.91 -17.86 16.85
CA LYS A 110 -14.09 -17.60 17.67
C LYS A 110 -15.09 -16.69 16.94
N THR A 111 -14.58 -15.62 16.31
CA THR A 111 -15.38 -14.73 15.46
C THR A 111 -16.02 -15.50 14.30
N LYS A 112 -15.24 -16.31 13.59
CA LYS A 112 -15.72 -17.17 12.49
C LYS A 112 -16.80 -18.13 13.00
N ASP A 113 -16.61 -18.79 14.15
CA ASP A 113 -17.58 -19.75 14.70
C ASP A 113 -18.91 -19.04 15.01
N ALA A 114 -18.91 -17.87 15.63
CA ALA A 114 -20.11 -17.10 15.90
C ALA A 114 -20.89 -16.74 14.62
N ILE A 115 -20.19 -16.36 13.54
CA ILE A 115 -20.82 -16.06 12.24
C ILE A 115 -21.48 -17.30 11.65
N VAL A 116 -20.72 -18.40 11.59
CA VAL A 116 -21.15 -19.66 10.99
C VAL A 116 -22.34 -20.25 11.75
N ASP A 117 -22.31 -20.21 13.09
CA ASP A 117 -23.40 -20.70 13.94
C ASP A 117 -24.65 -19.83 13.73
N LYS A 118 -24.53 -18.51 13.68
CA LYS A 118 -25.66 -17.60 13.41
C LYS A 118 -26.36 -17.92 12.09
N ILE A 119 -25.58 -18.10 11.01
CA ILE A 119 -26.15 -18.41 9.67
C ILE A 119 -26.78 -19.81 9.69
N ARG A 120 -26.10 -20.81 10.29
CA ARG A 120 -26.66 -22.17 10.41
C ARG A 120 -27.99 -22.17 11.18
N ASP A 121 -28.05 -21.46 12.30
CA ASP A 121 -29.26 -21.43 13.16
C ASP A 121 -30.43 -20.71 12.47
N ARG A 122 -30.15 -19.78 11.54
CA ARG A 122 -31.16 -19.07 10.74
C ARG A 122 -31.59 -19.84 9.48
N THR A 123 -30.65 -20.51 8.81
CA THR A 123 -30.87 -21.07 7.48
C THR A 123 -30.85 -22.60 7.42
N GLY A 124 -30.45 -23.26 8.52
CA GLY A 124 -30.18 -24.69 8.56
C GLY A 124 -28.92 -25.14 7.83
N GLN A 125 -28.19 -24.21 7.20
CA GLN A 125 -26.99 -24.50 6.39
C GLN A 125 -25.78 -23.76 6.93
N ARG A 126 -24.64 -24.42 6.88
CA ARG A 126 -23.37 -23.87 7.34
C ARG A 126 -22.55 -23.32 6.18
N PRO A 127 -22.16 -22.03 6.19
CA PRO A 127 -21.26 -21.49 5.16
C PRO A 127 -19.85 -22.09 5.27
N ASN A 128 -19.16 -22.17 4.15
CA ASN A 128 -17.79 -22.66 4.08
C ASN A 128 -16.76 -21.54 4.38
N VAL A 129 -15.54 -21.95 4.68
CA VAL A 129 -14.39 -21.06 4.91
C VAL A 129 -13.40 -21.21 3.77
N ASP A 130 -13.01 -20.09 3.17
CA ASP A 130 -11.88 -20.03 2.26
C ASP A 130 -10.89 -18.96 2.76
N ALA A 131 -9.76 -19.39 3.28
CA ALA A 131 -8.74 -18.48 3.84
C ALA A 131 -7.93 -17.73 2.77
N LYS A 132 -7.98 -18.17 1.50
CA LYS A 132 -7.19 -17.59 0.41
C LYS A 132 -7.98 -16.61 -0.44
N ASP A 133 -9.21 -16.98 -0.79
CA ASP A 133 -10.06 -16.22 -1.69
C ASP A 133 -11.53 -16.25 -1.24
N PRO A 134 -11.86 -15.69 -0.06
CA PRO A 134 -13.21 -15.68 0.47
C PRO A 134 -14.11 -14.71 -0.30
N ASP A 135 -15.41 -15.03 -0.39
CA ASP A 135 -16.43 -14.09 -0.87
C ASP A 135 -16.59 -12.92 0.09
N LEU A 136 -16.51 -13.18 1.40
CA LEU A 136 -16.59 -12.15 2.44
C LEU A 136 -15.35 -12.19 3.35
N GLN A 137 -14.48 -11.20 3.18
CA GLN A 137 -13.35 -10.99 4.09
C GLN A 137 -13.78 -10.11 5.25
N ILE A 138 -13.67 -10.62 6.47
CA ILE A 138 -14.03 -9.94 7.71
C ILE A 138 -12.76 -9.53 8.46
N ASN A 139 -12.72 -8.30 8.93
CA ASN A 139 -11.65 -7.79 9.78
C ASN A 139 -12.18 -7.56 11.21
N MET A 140 -11.60 -8.25 12.17
CA MET A 140 -11.85 -8.07 13.60
C MET A 140 -10.69 -7.29 14.20
N HIS A 141 -10.99 -6.15 14.80
CA HIS A 141 -10.02 -5.33 15.51
C HIS A 141 -10.45 -5.21 16.98
N LEU A 142 -9.61 -5.68 17.89
CA LEU A 142 -9.82 -5.56 19.33
C LEU A 142 -8.73 -4.68 19.94
N ALA A 143 -9.13 -3.57 20.51
CA ALA A 143 -8.20 -2.66 21.18
C ALA A 143 -8.82 -2.16 22.49
N ARG A 144 -8.10 -2.29 23.60
CA ARG A 144 -8.54 -1.88 24.93
C ARG A 144 -9.92 -2.45 25.29
N ASN A 145 -10.11 -3.75 25.01
CA ASN A 145 -11.37 -4.48 25.21
C ASN A 145 -12.57 -3.90 24.44
N GLN A 146 -12.35 -3.13 23.39
CA GLN A 146 -13.36 -2.68 22.44
C GLN A 146 -13.16 -3.41 21.10
N CYS A 147 -14.13 -4.25 20.73
CA CYS A 147 -14.11 -4.98 19.46
C CYS A 147 -14.81 -4.18 18.38
N THR A 148 -14.20 -4.10 17.21
CA THR A 148 -14.81 -3.57 15.99
C THR A 148 -14.78 -4.63 14.91
N ILE A 149 -15.94 -4.95 14.35
CA ILE A 149 -16.11 -5.86 13.23
C ILE A 149 -16.30 -5.01 11.96
N SER A 150 -15.52 -5.31 10.93
CA SER A 150 -15.58 -4.59 9.65
C SER A 150 -15.59 -5.56 8.49
N LEU A 151 -16.29 -5.20 7.42
CA LEU A 151 -16.19 -5.84 6.11
C LEU A 151 -14.99 -5.23 5.35
N ASP A 152 -14.21 -6.04 4.69
CA ASP A 152 -13.09 -5.59 3.87
C ASP A 152 -13.55 -5.47 2.40
N LEU A 153 -13.74 -4.24 1.94
CA LEU A 153 -14.19 -3.98 0.56
C LEU A 153 -13.19 -4.52 -0.46
N ALA A 154 -11.91 -4.41 -0.17
CA ALA A 154 -10.87 -4.84 -1.10
C ALA A 154 -10.77 -6.38 -1.22
N GLY A 155 -11.10 -7.12 -0.16
CA GLY A 155 -10.92 -8.57 -0.08
C GLY A 155 -9.45 -8.97 0.04
N THR A 156 -8.62 -8.50 -0.87
CA THR A 156 -7.16 -8.66 -0.85
C THR A 156 -6.44 -7.35 -0.49
N GLY A 157 -5.15 -7.41 -0.19
CA GLY A 157 -4.40 -6.18 0.09
C GLY A 157 -4.22 -5.31 -1.15
N LEU A 158 -4.57 -4.02 -1.08
CA LEU A 158 -4.48 -3.06 -2.19
C LEU A 158 -3.04 -2.85 -2.72
N HIS A 159 -2.01 -3.25 -1.97
CA HIS A 159 -0.64 -3.29 -2.47
C HIS A 159 -0.44 -4.31 -3.60
N LYS A 160 -1.30 -5.32 -3.72
CA LYS A 160 -1.29 -6.28 -4.82
C LYS A 160 -1.95 -5.66 -6.06
N ARG A 161 -1.24 -4.76 -6.74
CA ARG A 161 -1.75 -4.00 -7.89
C ARG A 161 -2.10 -4.86 -9.12
N GLY A 162 -1.60 -6.12 -9.19
CA GLY A 162 -1.78 -7.00 -10.35
C GLY A 162 -0.64 -6.96 -11.37
N TYR A 163 0.23 -5.97 -11.37
CA TYR A 163 1.34 -5.91 -12.33
C TYR A 163 2.54 -6.79 -11.95
N ARG A 164 2.71 -7.13 -10.68
CA ARG A 164 3.83 -7.96 -10.20
C ARG A 164 3.51 -9.44 -10.39
N ARG A 165 4.23 -10.09 -11.29
CA ARG A 165 4.04 -11.52 -11.60
C ARG A 165 4.99 -12.42 -10.83
N ASP A 166 6.24 -11.98 -10.64
CA ASP A 166 7.27 -12.77 -9.98
C ASP A 166 7.53 -12.24 -8.57
N PRO A 167 7.48 -13.09 -7.52
CA PRO A 167 7.85 -12.70 -6.18
C PRO A 167 9.37 -12.46 -6.12
N THR A 168 9.76 -11.26 -5.74
CA THR A 168 11.17 -10.94 -5.45
C THR A 168 11.46 -11.07 -3.97
N ILE A 169 12.71 -11.27 -3.59
CA ILE A 169 13.14 -11.31 -2.19
C ILE A 169 12.95 -9.91 -1.60
N ALA A 170 12.00 -9.77 -0.67
CA ALA A 170 11.70 -8.55 0.09
C ALA A 170 11.45 -7.28 -0.77
N PRO A 171 10.51 -7.29 -1.72
CA PRO A 171 10.19 -6.12 -2.53
C PRO A 171 9.57 -5.01 -1.67
N LEU A 172 9.81 -3.75 -2.06
CA LEU A 172 9.07 -2.61 -1.51
C LEU A 172 7.59 -2.75 -1.88
N LYS A 173 6.69 -2.70 -0.88
CA LYS A 173 5.24 -2.75 -1.15
C LYS A 173 4.83 -1.55 -1.99
N GLU A 174 3.93 -1.78 -2.94
CA GLU A 174 3.43 -0.76 -3.87
C GLU A 174 2.81 0.43 -3.14
N THR A 175 2.02 0.17 -2.09
CA THR A 175 1.41 1.23 -1.26
C THR A 175 2.45 2.09 -0.52
N LEU A 176 3.56 1.48 -0.08
CA LEU A 176 4.66 2.22 0.51
C LEU A 176 5.44 2.99 -0.56
N ALA A 177 5.70 2.38 -1.72
CA ALA A 177 6.35 3.05 -2.85
C ALA A 177 5.57 4.29 -3.30
N ALA A 178 4.24 4.18 -3.45
CA ALA A 178 3.37 5.31 -3.76
C ALA A 178 3.45 6.42 -2.70
N GLY A 179 3.45 6.04 -1.41
CA GLY A 179 3.61 6.97 -0.31
C GLY A 179 4.97 7.69 -0.32
N LEU A 180 6.05 6.96 -0.63
CA LEU A 180 7.38 7.55 -0.78
C LEU A 180 7.41 8.56 -1.93
N VAL A 181 6.85 8.22 -3.09
CA VAL A 181 6.74 9.14 -4.24
C VAL A 181 5.97 10.41 -3.84
N ALA A 182 4.81 10.27 -3.20
CA ALA A 182 4.01 11.40 -2.75
C ALA A 182 4.75 12.31 -1.75
N LEU A 183 5.47 11.71 -0.80
CA LEU A 183 6.24 12.45 0.22
C LEU A 183 7.44 13.22 -0.34
N THR A 184 7.95 12.85 -1.54
CA THR A 184 9.00 13.64 -2.21
C THR A 184 8.51 15.03 -2.60
N GLY A 185 7.20 15.22 -2.78
CA GLY A 185 6.64 16.44 -3.35
C GLY A 185 6.99 16.63 -4.83
N TRP A 186 7.32 15.53 -5.56
CA TRP A 186 7.61 15.58 -6.98
C TRP A 186 6.47 16.22 -7.78
N ASP A 187 6.80 17.14 -8.66
CA ASP A 187 5.88 17.97 -9.44
C ASP A 187 5.20 17.25 -10.62
N GLN A 188 5.55 15.99 -10.86
CA GLN A 188 5.08 15.16 -11.98
C GLN A 188 5.42 15.74 -13.38
N ALA A 189 6.28 16.73 -13.46
CA ALA A 189 6.67 17.41 -14.68
C ALA A 189 8.20 17.39 -14.92
N SER A 190 8.99 17.50 -13.86
CA SER A 190 10.44 17.32 -13.92
C SER A 190 10.83 15.82 -13.88
N PRO A 191 12.02 15.45 -14.39
CA PRO A 191 12.45 14.06 -14.35
C PRO A 191 12.48 13.44 -12.97
N PHE A 192 11.99 12.18 -12.89
CA PHE A 192 12.00 11.33 -11.69
C PHE A 192 12.93 10.14 -11.93
N VAL A 193 13.88 9.92 -11.04
CA VAL A 193 14.91 8.88 -11.18
C VAL A 193 14.96 7.99 -9.95
N ASP A 194 14.90 6.68 -10.17
CA ASP A 194 15.28 5.66 -9.18
C ASP A 194 16.52 4.89 -9.69
N PRO A 195 17.72 5.19 -9.15
CA PRO A 195 18.96 4.58 -9.61
C PRO A 195 19.25 3.21 -9.01
N MET A 196 18.38 2.68 -8.16
CA MET A 196 18.47 1.37 -7.49
C MET A 196 17.09 0.71 -7.50
N CYS A 197 16.48 0.64 -8.68
CA CYS A 197 15.04 0.40 -8.82
C CYS A 197 14.58 -1.01 -8.45
N GLY A 198 15.48 -1.98 -8.35
CA GLY A 198 15.10 -3.35 -8.11
C GLY A 198 14.04 -3.82 -9.11
N SER A 199 12.89 -4.27 -8.61
CA SER A 199 11.75 -4.69 -9.45
C SER A 199 10.88 -3.53 -9.99
N GLY A 200 11.31 -2.27 -9.82
CA GLY A 200 10.68 -1.10 -10.41
C GLY A 200 9.54 -0.47 -9.62
N SER A 201 9.35 -0.77 -8.33
CA SER A 201 8.17 -0.30 -7.57
C SER A 201 8.05 1.23 -7.55
N LEU A 202 9.13 1.97 -7.28
CA LEU A 202 9.10 3.44 -7.24
C LEU A 202 8.85 4.07 -8.63
N PRO A 203 9.57 3.69 -9.71
CA PRO A 203 9.29 4.20 -11.04
C PRO A 203 7.88 3.89 -11.55
N LEU A 204 7.35 2.69 -11.23
CA LEU A 204 5.99 2.27 -11.60
C LEU A 204 4.93 3.12 -10.91
N GLU A 205 5.02 3.31 -9.59
CA GLU A 205 4.06 4.14 -8.86
C GLU A 205 4.17 5.63 -9.27
N ALA A 206 5.37 6.13 -9.56
CA ALA A 206 5.55 7.47 -10.11
C ALA A 206 4.90 7.62 -11.50
N ALA A 207 5.09 6.64 -12.38
CA ALA A 207 4.49 6.64 -13.71
C ALA A 207 2.95 6.56 -13.65
N GLN A 208 2.40 5.71 -12.80
CA GLN A 208 0.95 5.63 -12.59
C GLN A 208 0.37 6.93 -12.01
N LEU A 209 1.10 7.59 -11.10
CA LEU A 209 0.70 8.88 -10.55
C LEU A 209 0.66 9.96 -11.64
N ALA A 210 1.74 10.12 -12.41
CA ALA A 210 1.85 11.14 -13.45
C ALA A 210 0.87 10.93 -14.61
N SER A 211 0.57 9.66 -14.95
CA SER A 211 -0.43 9.32 -15.98
C SER A 211 -1.86 9.29 -15.47
N ASN A 212 -2.11 9.64 -14.22
CA ASN A 212 -3.43 9.52 -13.58
C ASN A 212 -4.06 8.12 -13.75
N HIS A 213 -3.25 7.08 -13.74
CA HIS A 213 -3.71 5.71 -13.83
C HIS A 213 -4.20 5.24 -12.46
N ALA A 214 -5.48 4.91 -12.31
CA ALA A 214 -6.01 4.46 -11.02
C ALA A 214 -5.33 3.18 -10.54
N ALA A 215 -4.90 3.16 -9.28
CA ALA A 215 -4.07 2.10 -8.71
C ALA A 215 -4.71 0.69 -8.76
N GLY A 216 -6.04 0.65 -8.71
CA GLY A 216 -6.82 -0.60 -8.70
C GLY A 216 -7.26 -1.11 -10.08
N LEU A 217 -6.96 -0.39 -11.18
CA LEU A 217 -7.39 -0.82 -12.53
C LEU A 217 -6.82 -2.16 -12.98
N LEU A 218 -5.67 -2.55 -12.48
CA LEU A 218 -5.02 -3.82 -12.81
C LEU A 218 -5.40 -4.95 -11.83
N SER A 219 -6.14 -4.63 -10.77
CA SER A 219 -6.63 -5.66 -9.84
C SER A 219 -7.68 -6.52 -10.52
N PRO A 220 -7.60 -7.85 -10.43
CA PRO A 220 -8.54 -8.74 -11.12
C PRO A 220 -9.97 -8.57 -10.60
N ASP A 221 -10.13 -8.41 -9.30
CA ASP A 221 -11.40 -8.21 -8.60
C ASP A 221 -11.18 -7.58 -7.22
N PHE A 222 -12.29 -7.11 -6.63
CA PHE A 222 -12.37 -6.64 -5.25
C PHE A 222 -13.41 -7.45 -4.49
N GLY A 223 -13.25 -7.58 -3.18
CA GLY A 223 -14.16 -8.36 -2.33
C GLY A 223 -15.62 -7.93 -2.46
N PHE A 224 -15.89 -6.61 -2.53
CA PHE A 224 -17.25 -6.08 -2.65
C PHE A 224 -18.00 -6.54 -3.92
N GLN A 225 -17.29 -6.99 -4.97
CA GLN A 225 -17.93 -7.46 -6.21
C GLN A 225 -18.67 -8.80 -6.04
N ARG A 226 -18.39 -9.52 -4.95
CA ARG A 226 -19.02 -10.80 -4.59
C ARG A 226 -20.17 -10.63 -3.59
N TRP A 227 -20.41 -9.41 -3.09
CA TRP A 227 -21.42 -9.15 -2.08
C TRP A 227 -22.82 -9.08 -2.70
N PRO A 228 -23.87 -9.50 -1.96
CA PRO A 228 -25.25 -9.50 -2.47
C PRO A 228 -25.76 -8.16 -2.96
N ASP A 229 -25.29 -7.05 -2.36
CA ASP A 229 -25.68 -5.68 -2.66
C ASP A 229 -24.76 -4.99 -3.68
N PHE A 230 -23.88 -5.74 -4.36
CA PHE A 230 -22.98 -5.20 -5.38
C PHE A 230 -23.71 -4.53 -6.53
N ASN A 231 -23.36 -3.28 -6.78
CA ASN A 231 -23.90 -2.51 -7.89
C ASN A 231 -22.95 -2.51 -9.11
N ALA A 232 -23.15 -3.48 -10.00
CA ALA A 232 -22.31 -3.67 -11.19
C ALA A 232 -22.36 -2.46 -12.15
N GLY A 233 -23.50 -1.79 -12.28
CA GLY A 233 -23.65 -0.60 -13.13
C GLY A 233 -22.83 0.57 -12.61
N LEU A 234 -22.90 0.82 -11.30
CA LEU A 234 -22.08 1.84 -10.64
C LEU A 234 -20.59 1.54 -10.79
N TRP A 235 -20.18 0.28 -10.59
CA TRP A 235 -18.79 -0.13 -10.73
C TRP A 235 -18.27 0.06 -12.15
N LYS A 236 -19.05 -0.34 -13.14
CA LYS A 236 -18.73 -0.14 -14.57
C LYS A 236 -18.48 1.34 -14.89
N ASN A 237 -19.34 2.23 -14.41
CA ASN A 237 -19.19 3.68 -14.63
C ASN A 237 -17.90 4.22 -13.99
N LEU A 238 -17.51 3.71 -12.80
CA LEU A 238 -16.25 4.10 -12.15
C LEU A 238 -15.02 3.63 -12.92
N LEU A 239 -15.06 2.43 -13.49
CA LEU A 239 -13.98 1.92 -14.35
C LEU A 239 -13.86 2.74 -15.65
N GLU A 240 -14.96 3.06 -16.29
CA GLU A 240 -14.99 3.90 -17.50
C GLU A 240 -14.48 5.32 -17.19
N GLU A 241 -14.87 5.92 -16.08
CA GLU A 241 -14.33 7.21 -15.60
C GLU A 241 -12.81 7.11 -15.40
N ALA A 242 -12.32 6.05 -14.76
CA ALA A 242 -10.90 5.85 -14.51
C ALA A 242 -10.10 5.66 -15.81
N GLU A 243 -10.65 4.95 -16.80
CA GLU A 243 -10.00 4.78 -18.10
C GLU A 243 -9.93 6.10 -18.90
N THR A 244 -11.02 6.87 -18.90
CA THR A 244 -11.11 8.13 -19.67
C THR A 244 -10.29 9.27 -19.07
N THR A 245 -9.98 9.22 -17.78
CA THR A 245 -9.20 10.25 -17.09
C THR A 245 -7.68 9.99 -17.12
N LYS A 246 -7.23 8.88 -17.69
CA LYS A 246 -5.82 8.61 -17.92
C LYS A 246 -5.17 9.69 -18.77
N ARG A 247 -3.94 10.01 -18.45
CA ARG A 247 -3.13 10.98 -19.18
C ARG A 247 -1.97 10.29 -19.89
N GLU A 248 -1.53 10.83 -20.99
CA GLU A 248 -0.30 10.36 -21.61
C GLU A 248 0.90 10.72 -20.74
N LEU A 249 1.75 9.73 -20.47
CA LEU A 249 2.99 9.94 -19.73
C LEU A 249 4.03 10.56 -20.68
N PRO A 250 4.59 11.74 -20.36
CA PRO A 250 5.62 12.36 -21.19
C PRO A 250 6.85 11.46 -21.35
N ALA A 251 7.45 11.50 -22.54
CA ALA A 251 8.71 10.81 -22.77
C ALA A 251 9.82 11.44 -21.88
N ASN A 252 10.78 10.62 -21.45
CA ASN A 252 11.90 11.07 -20.62
C ASN A 252 11.50 11.70 -19.26
N LEU A 253 10.37 11.31 -18.71
CA LEU A 253 9.93 11.75 -17.40
C LEU A 253 10.39 10.80 -16.29
N ILE A 254 10.31 9.49 -16.52
CA ILE A 254 10.60 8.47 -15.51
C ILE A 254 11.79 7.61 -15.94
N PHE A 255 12.74 7.45 -15.02
CA PHE A 255 13.97 6.68 -15.24
C PHE A 255 14.12 5.66 -14.08
N GLY A 256 14.41 4.41 -14.43
CA GLY A 256 14.77 3.36 -13.49
C GLY A 256 16.07 2.70 -13.91
N SER A 257 17.00 2.53 -12.99
CA SER A 257 18.22 1.77 -13.24
C SER A 257 18.57 0.88 -12.04
N ASP A 258 19.32 -0.17 -12.30
CA ASP A 258 19.90 -1.04 -11.29
C ASP A 258 21.19 -1.64 -11.80
N ARG A 259 22.12 -1.97 -10.89
CA ARG A 259 23.35 -2.67 -11.21
C ARG A 259 23.16 -4.16 -11.52
N ASP A 260 22.01 -4.73 -11.13
CA ASP A 260 21.62 -6.09 -11.46
C ASP A 260 20.71 -6.10 -12.68
N LYS A 261 21.19 -6.70 -13.77
CA LYS A 261 20.45 -6.84 -15.01
C LYS A 261 19.12 -7.59 -14.83
N ARG A 262 19.08 -8.60 -13.97
CA ARG A 262 17.87 -9.37 -13.71
C ARG A 262 16.79 -8.52 -13.05
N SER A 263 17.19 -7.62 -12.15
CA SER A 263 16.28 -6.64 -11.53
C SER A 263 15.68 -5.70 -12.57
N VAL A 264 16.49 -5.16 -13.50
CA VAL A 264 15.99 -4.30 -14.58
C VAL A 264 15.06 -5.05 -15.54
N ASP A 265 15.38 -6.27 -15.90
CA ASP A 265 14.52 -7.09 -16.77
C ASP A 265 13.18 -7.43 -16.08
N LEU A 266 13.19 -7.66 -14.76
CA LEU A 266 11.97 -7.82 -13.97
C LEU A 266 11.16 -6.52 -13.90
N ALA A 267 11.81 -5.37 -13.68
CA ALA A 267 11.16 -4.07 -13.67
C ALA A 267 10.46 -3.77 -15.00
N ARG A 268 11.10 -4.09 -16.15
CA ARG A 268 10.48 -3.99 -17.48
C ARG A 268 9.23 -4.86 -17.60
N ARG A 269 9.32 -6.15 -17.24
CA ARG A 269 8.16 -7.05 -17.28
C ARG A 269 7.01 -6.57 -16.42
N ASN A 270 7.29 -6.04 -15.23
CA ASN A 270 6.28 -5.46 -14.35
C ASN A 270 5.64 -4.22 -15.00
N ALA A 271 6.45 -3.36 -15.64
CA ALA A 271 5.96 -2.17 -16.33
C ALA A 271 5.13 -2.50 -17.57
N ASP A 272 5.52 -3.52 -18.33
CA ASP A 272 4.72 -4.05 -19.46
C ASP A 272 3.39 -4.60 -18.99
N SER A 273 3.40 -5.37 -17.87
CA SER A 273 2.17 -5.87 -17.24
C SER A 273 1.26 -4.74 -16.73
N ALA A 274 1.83 -3.60 -16.35
CA ALA A 274 1.10 -2.39 -15.97
C ALA A 274 0.62 -1.55 -17.17
N GLY A 275 0.96 -1.91 -18.40
CA GLY A 275 0.61 -1.16 -19.61
C GLY A 275 1.38 0.18 -19.79
N ILE A 276 2.49 0.37 -19.06
CA ILE A 276 3.28 1.61 -19.08
C ILE A 276 4.76 1.39 -19.39
N GLY A 277 5.14 0.18 -19.82
CA GLY A 277 6.53 -0.24 -20.01
C GLY A 277 7.32 0.63 -20.99
N ALA A 278 6.72 0.97 -22.13
CA ALA A 278 7.35 1.80 -23.16
C ALA A 278 7.58 3.27 -22.74
N LYS A 279 6.98 3.71 -21.61
CA LYS A 279 7.02 5.10 -21.16
C LYS A 279 8.10 5.34 -20.08
N ILE A 280 8.69 4.28 -19.53
CA ILE A 280 9.76 4.38 -18.53
C ILE A 280 11.08 4.02 -19.18
N ARG A 281 12.10 4.84 -18.93
CA ARG A 281 13.45 4.57 -19.40
C ARG A 281 14.19 3.69 -18.41
N TRP A 282 14.47 2.46 -18.83
CA TRP A 282 15.20 1.48 -18.04
C TRP A 282 16.64 1.34 -18.50
N SER A 283 17.59 1.33 -17.57
CA SER A 283 19.00 1.08 -17.88
C SER A 283 19.65 0.13 -16.87
N TYR A 284 20.55 -0.72 -17.36
CA TYR A 284 21.47 -1.48 -16.53
C TYR A 284 22.72 -0.65 -16.31
N ASN A 285 22.91 -0.14 -15.10
CA ASN A 285 24.03 0.73 -14.80
C ASN A 285 24.37 0.77 -13.31
N ASP A 286 25.63 1.02 -12.99
CA ASP A 286 26.04 1.34 -11.62
C ASP A 286 25.66 2.79 -11.31
N PHE A 287 25.02 3.02 -10.18
CA PHE A 287 24.62 4.35 -9.72
C PHE A 287 25.77 5.37 -9.76
N THR A 288 26.98 4.95 -9.39
CA THR A 288 28.17 5.83 -9.35
C THR A 288 28.58 6.36 -10.72
N LYS A 289 28.08 5.76 -11.80
CA LYS A 289 28.36 6.12 -13.21
C LYS A 289 27.17 6.81 -13.89
N LEU A 290 26.05 6.95 -13.18
CA LEU A 290 24.88 7.62 -13.72
C LEU A 290 25.07 9.13 -13.70
N GLU A 291 24.70 9.75 -14.81
CA GLU A 291 24.61 11.20 -14.94
C GLU A 291 23.15 11.64 -14.86
N ALA A 292 22.94 12.84 -14.36
CA ALA A 292 21.61 13.44 -14.27
C ALA A 292 21.05 13.67 -15.69
N PRO A 293 19.82 13.21 -16.02
CA PRO A 293 19.25 13.35 -17.35
C PRO A 293 18.82 14.79 -17.69
N ALA A 294 18.83 15.69 -16.72
CA ALA A 294 18.50 17.11 -16.85
C ALA A 294 19.18 17.93 -15.74
N SER A 295 19.09 19.25 -15.82
CA SER A 295 19.68 20.16 -14.82
C SER A 295 18.98 20.12 -13.45
N GLN A 296 17.75 19.63 -13.39
CA GLN A 296 16.98 19.51 -12.14
C GLN A 296 15.99 18.34 -12.23
N GLY A 297 15.57 17.82 -11.09
CA GLY A 297 14.60 16.75 -10.97
C GLY A 297 14.56 16.16 -9.57
N THR A 298 13.83 15.05 -9.44
CA THR A 298 13.71 14.29 -8.20
C THR A 298 14.36 12.93 -8.34
N LEU A 299 15.32 12.63 -7.48
CA LEU A 299 15.92 11.32 -7.33
C LEU A 299 15.45 10.68 -6.04
N ILE A 300 15.06 9.41 -6.09
CA ILE A 300 14.77 8.62 -4.87
C ILE A 300 15.41 7.25 -5.01
N CYS A 301 16.01 6.77 -3.93
CA CYS A 301 16.54 5.40 -3.88
C CYS A 301 16.22 4.71 -2.57
N ASN A 302 16.11 3.39 -2.66
CA ASN A 302 15.98 2.47 -1.53
C ASN A 302 17.21 1.55 -1.52
N PRO A 303 18.39 2.05 -1.06
CA PRO A 303 19.61 1.25 -1.04
C PRO A 303 19.48 0.08 -0.05
N PRO A 304 20.30 -0.97 -0.18
CA PRO A 304 20.34 -2.08 0.77
C PRO A 304 20.72 -1.59 2.18
N TYR A 305 19.98 -2.06 3.21
CA TYR A 305 20.19 -1.63 4.60
C TYR A 305 20.01 -2.74 5.66
N GLY A 306 19.76 -3.98 5.29
CA GLY A 306 19.53 -5.08 6.23
C GLY A 306 20.72 -6.03 6.34
N GLU A 307 20.82 -6.76 7.45
CA GLU A 307 21.87 -7.74 7.76
C GLU A 307 22.03 -8.87 6.71
N ARG A 308 21.05 -9.04 5.83
CA ARG A 308 21.02 -10.08 4.78
C ARG A 308 21.79 -9.72 3.51
N LEU A 309 22.34 -8.50 3.39
CA LEU A 309 22.79 -7.95 2.10
C LEU A 309 24.26 -7.49 2.05
N GLY A 310 25.12 -7.98 2.93
CA GLY A 310 26.56 -7.71 2.83
C GLY A 310 27.25 -7.47 4.18
N ASN A 311 28.57 -7.35 4.13
CA ASN A 311 29.39 -6.94 5.26
C ASN A 311 29.11 -5.46 5.60
N GLU A 312 29.05 -5.10 6.87
CA GLU A 312 28.80 -3.72 7.35
C GLU A 312 29.80 -2.70 6.77
N GLU A 313 31.04 -3.11 6.58
CA GLU A 313 32.08 -2.27 5.97
C GLU A 313 31.78 -1.96 4.50
N GLU A 314 31.30 -2.95 3.73
CA GLU A 314 30.92 -2.77 2.34
C GLU A 314 29.71 -1.83 2.20
N LEU A 315 28.72 -1.98 3.07
CA LEU A 315 27.54 -1.09 3.09
C LEU A 315 27.94 0.33 3.50
N THR A 316 28.83 0.48 4.48
CA THR A 316 29.38 1.77 4.89
C THR A 316 30.09 2.48 3.74
N ALA A 317 30.97 1.77 3.01
CA ALA A 317 31.66 2.30 1.84
C ALA A 317 30.68 2.64 0.72
N PHE A 318 29.63 1.84 0.53
CA PHE A 318 28.60 2.09 -0.47
C PHE A 318 27.79 3.36 -0.16
N TYR A 319 27.37 3.57 1.09
CA TYR A 319 26.64 4.80 1.46
C TYR A 319 27.50 6.06 1.34
N ARG A 320 28.81 5.99 1.57
CA ARG A 320 29.75 7.09 1.26
C ARG A 320 29.77 7.38 -0.25
N LYS A 321 29.84 6.35 -1.08
CA LYS A 321 29.78 6.51 -2.54
C LYS A 321 28.47 7.15 -2.99
N ILE A 322 27.32 6.84 -2.34
CA ILE A 322 26.04 7.52 -2.62
C ILE A 322 26.20 9.04 -2.44
N GLY A 323 26.73 9.46 -1.32
CA GLY A 323 26.92 10.88 -1.05
C GLY A 323 27.90 11.59 -1.98
N ASP A 324 28.99 10.93 -2.35
CA ASP A 324 29.95 11.47 -3.29
C ASP A 324 29.37 11.60 -4.70
N THR A 325 28.63 10.58 -5.14
CA THR A 325 27.91 10.61 -6.43
C THR A 325 26.87 11.74 -6.46
N PHE A 326 26.12 11.94 -5.37
CA PHE A 326 25.20 13.07 -5.27
C PHE A 326 25.88 14.41 -5.48
N LYS A 327 27.02 14.64 -4.85
CA LYS A 327 27.79 15.90 -4.97
C LYS A 327 28.36 16.11 -6.37
N GLN A 328 28.77 15.03 -7.05
CA GLN A 328 29.48 15.11 -8.33
C GLN A 328 28.53 15.18 -9.52
N ASN A 329 27.50 14.31 -9.54
CA ASN A 329 26.71 14.04 -10.76
C ASN A 329 25.27 14.60 -10.69
N TRP A 330 24.79 15.05 -9.52
CA TRP A 330 23.37 15.36 -9.32
C TRP A 330 23.14 16.78 -8.79
N LYS A 331 24.01 17.72 -9.13
CA LYS A 331 23.83 19.14 -8.76
C LYS A 331 22.52 19.71 -9.33
N GLY A 332 21.80 20.49 -8.56
CA GLY A 332 20.50 21.05 -8.93
C GLY A 332 19.31 20.12 -8.67
N TRP A 333 19.56 18.88 -8.18
CA TRP A 333 18.52 17.89 -7.91
C TRP A 333 18.11 17.85 -6.44
N THR A 334 16.89 17.36 -6.23
CA THR A 334 16.45 16.93 -4.89
C THR A 334 16.59 15.41 -4.81
N ALA A 335 17.46 14.93 -3.91
CA ALA A 335 17.65 13.50 -3.69
C ALA A 335 16.99 13.04 -2.39
N TRP A 336 16.41 11.84 -2.45
CA TRP A 336 15.79 11.18 -1.31
C TRP A 336 16.37 9.79 -1.12
N VAL A 337 16.68 9.44 0.13
CA VAL A 337 17.15 8.11 0.52
C VAL A 337 16.20 7.51 1.52
N PHE A 338 15.61 6.37 1.18
CA PHE A 338 14.79 5.58 2.10
C PHE A 338 15.63 4.46 2.71
N THR A 339 15.77 4.41 4.03
CA THR A 339 16.62 3.42 4.69
C THR A 339 16.12 3.07 6.09
N GLY A 340 16.27 1.81 6.47
CA GLY A 340 16.06 1.31 7.83
C GLY A 340 17.32 1.32 8.71
N ASN A 341 18.47 1.79 8.20
CA ASN A 341 19.72 1.83 8.96
C ASN A 341 20.23 3.27 9.10
N LEU A 342 20.02 3.86 10.28
CA LEU A 342 20.43 5.23 10.57
C LEU A 342 21.94 5.43 10.70
N ALA A 343 22.69 4.39 11.03
CA ALA A 343 24.16 4.45 11.08
C ALA A 343 24.70 4.57 9.66
N LEU A 344 24.19 3.76 8.73
CA LEU A 344 24.54 3.87 7.31
C LEU A 344 24.09 5.21 6.70
N ALA A 345 22.91 5.71 7.06
CA ALA A 345 22.43 7.01 6.58
C ALA A 345 23.40 8.16 6.88
N LYS A 346 24.07 8.14 8.01
CA LYS A 346 25.10 9.13 8.37
C LYS A 346 26.32 9.10 7.46
N GLN A 347 26.60 7.93 6.86
CA GLN A 347 27.75 7.74 5.96
C GLN A 347 27.58 8.41 4.59
N VAL A 348 26.36 8.81 4.22
CA VAL A 348 26.11 9.62 3.02
C VAL A 348 26.92 10.94 3.06
N GLY A 349 27.26 11.43 4.25
CA GLY A 349 28.13 12.59 4.40
C GLY A 349 27.53 13.89 3.89
N LEU A 350 26.20 13.99 3.85
CA LEU A 350 25.40 15.17 3.53
C LEU A 350 24.42 15.45 4.68
N LYS A 351 24.10 16.72 4.88
CA LYS A 351 23.10 17.13 5.86
C LYS A 351 21.70 17.01 5.25
N ALA A 352 20.89 16.09 5.80
CA ALA A 352 19.51 15.96 5.38
C ALA A 352 18.70 17.21 5.79
N SER A 353 18.01 17.83 4.83
CA SER A 353 17.12 18.99 5.06
C SER A 353 15.76 18.57 5.61
N ARG A 354 15.31 17.33 5.36
CA ARG A 354 14.08 16.77 5.93
C ARG A 354 14.28 15.31 6.31
N ARG A 355 13.58 14.86 7.35
CA ARG A 355 13.60 13.48 7.84
C ARG A 355 12.18 13.06 8.17
N ILE A 356 11.69 12.01 7.54
CA ILE A 356 10.35 11.49 7.75
C ILE A 356 10.46 10.05 8.29
N VAL A 357 9.75 9.77 9.39
CA VAL A 357 9.69 8.43 10.00
C VAL A 357 8.63 7.62 9.27
N LEU A 358 9.00 6.44 8.80
CA LEU A 358 8.13 5.50 8.10
C LEU A 358 8.44 4.08 8.55
N TYR A 359 7.62 3.11 8.10
CA TYR A 359 7.83 1.71 8.44
C TYR A 359 7.79 0.83 7.17
N ASN A 360 8.78 -0.06 7.04
CA ASN A 360 8.76 -1.12 6.03
C ASN A 360 8.51 -2.46 6.73
N GLY A 361 7.25 -2.88 6.79
CA GLY A 361 6.83 -3.96 7.68
C GLY A 361 7.11 -3.59 9.15
N PRO A 362 7.86 -4.41 9.91
CA PRO A 362 8.21 -4.10 11.29
C PRO A 362 9.40 -3.13 11.43
N ILE A 363 10.12 -2.86 10.35
CA ILE A 363 11.36 -2.09 10.37
C ILE A 363 11.02 -0.60 10.36
N GLU A 364 11.51 0.13 11.38
CA GLU A 364 11.46 1.59 11.39
C GLU A 364 12.49 2.14 10.40
N CYS A 365 12.02 2.94 9.46
CA CYS A 365 12.81 3.53 8.39
C CYS A 365 12.79 5.07 8.45
N ARG A 366 13.67 5.68 7.69
CA ARG A 366 13.68 7.13 7.44
C ARG A 366 13.70 7.39 5.94
N LEU A 367 12.89 8.34 5.53
CA LEU A 367 13.00 9.00 4.24
C LEU A 367 13.74 10.32 4.46
N LEU A 368 14.93 10.43 3.88
CA LEU A 368 15.86 11.54 4.08
C LEU A 368 15.97 12.37 2.81
N LYS A 369 15.75 13.68 2.91
CA LYS A 369 15.88 14.65 1.82
C LYS A 369 17.25 15.31 1.81
N TYR A 370 17.83 15.44 0.64
CA TYR A 370 19.07 16.16 0.37
C TYR A 370 18.85 17.13 -0.80
N ASP A 371 19.07 18.41 -0.58
CA ASP A 371 19.08 19.42 -1.64
C ASP A 371 20.52 19.52 -2.17
N LEU A 372 20.73 19.27 -3.45
CA LEU A 372 22.03 19.12 -4.09
C LEU A 372 22.36 20.39 -4.92
N TYR A 373 23.39 21.14 -4.54
CA TYR A 373 23.81 22.39 -5.16
C TYR A 373 25.33 22.47 -5.39
#